data_50828b09a3184023f04625944c27ccad
#
_entry.id   50828b09a3184023f04625944c27ccad
#
_cell.length_a   1.000
_cell.length_b   1.000
_cell.length_c   1.000
_cell.angle_alpha   90.00
_cell.angle_beta   90.00
_cell.angle_gamma   90.00
#
_symmetry.space_group_name_H-M   'P 1'
#
loop_
_entity.id
_entity.type
_entity.pdbx_description
1 polymer ?
#
loop_
_entity_poly.entity_id
_entity_poly.type
_entity_poly.pdbx_seq_one_letter_code
_entity_poly.pdbx_strand_id
1 'polypeptide(L)'
;LRHSSAASDVYKRQVHDMYKNIIVCNEELFNFYEDNELGWSDDFPLVNTLILSWLTNFSIDQSLKIPRKIFKDRSDKKFGKELFKIVVKETDETGKIINDYTPEWDNDRIAIIDKIILKMCIYEFTSFPSIPVKVTINEYVEISKEYSSPNSSTFINGVINNIYKN
;
A
#
# COMPACT_ATOMS: atom_id res chain seq x y z
N LEU A 1 41.93 16.25 -9.75
CA LEU A 1 40.81 15.25 -9.79
C LEU A 1 40.19 14.96 -8.40
N ARG A 2 40.98 14.91 -7.31
CA ARG A 2 40.45 14.65 -5.96
C ARG A 2 39.60 15.80 -5.37
N HIS A 3 39.86 17.04 -5.72
CA HIS A 3 39.08 18.18 -5.24
C HIS A 3 37.70 18.29 -5.90
N SER A 4 37.56 17.81 -7.15
CA SER A 4 36.29 17.77 -7.87
C SER A 4 35.30 16.78 -7.28
N SER A 5 35.78 15.60 -6.80
CA SER A 5 34.90 14.60 -6.20
C SER A 5 34.37 15.03 -4.85
N ALA A 6 35.20 15.64 -4.00
CA ALA A 6 34.79 16.11 -2.68
C ALA A 6 33.74 17.25 -2.76
N ALA A 7 33.89 18.17 -3.70
CA ALA A 7 32.88 19.21 -3.93
C ALA A 7 31.57 18.62 -4.45
N SER A 8 31.63 17.65 -5.36
CA SER A 8 30.46 16.94 -5.86
C SER A 8 29.69 16.21 -4.74
N ASP A 9 30.41 15.57 -3.82
CA ASP A 9 29.80 14.86 -2.68
C ASP A 9 29.14 15.82 -1.68
N VAL A 10 29.70 17.01 -1.48
CA VAL A 10 29.09 18.05 -0.65
C VAL A 10 27.78 18.54 -1.25
N TYR A 11 27.76 18.89 -2.55
CA TYR A 11 26.54 19.34 -3.24
C TYR A 11 25.46 18.25 -3.24
N LYS A 12 25.83 17.00 -3.47
CA LYS A 12 24.91 15.87 -3.43
C LYS A 12 24.24 15.74 -2.06
N ARG A 13 25.01 15.86 -0.97
CA ARG A 13 24.47 15.85 0.40
C ARG A 13 23.54 17.04 0.64
N GLN A 14 23.91 18.22 0.20
CA GLN A 14 23.06 19.42 0.32
C GLN A 14 21.72 19.24 -0.39
N VAL A 15 21.71 18.70 -1.62
CA VAL A 15 20.47 18.45 -2.36
C VAL A 15 19.62 17.37 -1.66
N HIS A 16 20.26 16.31 -1.18
CA HIS A 16 19.58 15.28 -0.41
C HIS A 16 18.91 15.86 0.86
N ASP A 17 19.66 16.66 1.64
CA ASP A 17 19.16 17.25 2.88
C ASP A 17 18.06 18.29 2.62
N MET A 18 18.20 19.09 1.55
CA MET A 18 17.16 20.01 1.10
C MET A 18 15.87 19.26 0.74
N TYR A 19 15.98 18.20 -0.04
CA TYR A 19 14.82 17.39 -0.41
C TYR A 19 14.15 16.80 0.83
N LYS A 20 14.92 16.14 1.70
CA LYS A 20 14.42 15.48 2.90
C LYS A 20 13.76 16.44 3.89
N ASN A 21 14.37 17.60 4.14
CA ASN A 21 13.96 18.47 5.24
C ASN A 21 13.04 19.62 4.81
N ILE A 22 13.00 19.93 3.52
CA ILE A 22 12.17 21.03 2.99
C ILE A 22 11.05 20.49 2.10
N ILE A 23 11.38 19.69 1.08
CA ILE A 23 10.37 19.23 0.11
C ILE A 23 9.43 18.20 0.74
N VAL A 24 9.99 17.15 1.38
CA VAL A 24 9.20 16.09 2.02
C VAL A 24 8.34 16.61 3.16
N CYS A 25 8.81 17.65 3.88
CA CYS A 25 8.10 18.21 5.03
C CYS A 25 7.17 19.39 4.65
N ASN A 26 6.98 19.67 3.36
CA ASN A 26 6.14 20.77 2.92
C ASN A 26 4.67 20.34 2.82
N GLU A 27 3.86 20.79 3.78
CA GLU A 27 2.43 20.46 3.84
C GLU A 27 1.63 21.03 2.67
N GLU A 28 1.97 22.22 2.17
CA GLU A 28 1.28 22.83 1.03
C GLU A 28 1.49 22.00 -0.24
N LEU A 29 2.72 21.50 -0.44
CA LEU A 29 3.04 20.65 -1.56
C LEU A 29 2.35 19.27 -1.44
N PHE A 30 2.32 18.70 -0.25
CA PHE A 30 1.59 17.46 0.02
C PHE A 30 0.11 17.63 -0.33
N ASN A 31 -0.55 18.65 0.22
CA ASN A 31 -1.98 18.90 0.00
C ASN A 31 -2.28 19.18 -1.48
N PHE A 32 -1.40 19.90 -2.18
CA PHE A 32 -1.56 20.12 -3.62
C PHE A 32 -1.62 18.80 -4.41
N TYR A 33 -0.73 17.86 -4.10
CA TYR A 33 -0.74 16.57 -4.78
C TYR A 33 -1.92 15.69 -4.32
N GLU A 34 -2.29 15.71 -3.04
CA GLU A 34 -3.44 14.97 -2.53
C GLU A 34 -4.75 15.40 -3.19
N ASP A 35 -4.92 16.71 -3.45
CA ASP A 35 -6.09 17.27 -4.14
C ASP A 35 -6.15 16.87 -5.63
N ASN A 36 -5.02 16.58 -6.27
CA ASN A 36 -4.93 16.36 -7.71
C ASN A 36 -4.66 14.90 -8.11
N GLU A 37 -4.11 14.07 -7.23
CA GLU A 37 -3.69 12.69 -7.52
C GLU A 37 -4.32 11.72 -6.55
N LEU A 38 -5.21 10.89 -7.06
CA LEU A 38 -5.89 9.85 -6.28
C LEU A 38 -4.85 8.84 -5.75
N GLY A 39 -4.78 8.67 -4.44
CA GLY A 39 -3.82 7.76 -3.80
C GLY A 39 -2.48 8.40 -3.47
N TRP A 40 -2.35 9.74 -3.57
CA TRP A 40 -1.10 10.40 -3.21
C TRP A 40 -0.66 10.13 -1.77
N SER A 41 -1.59 10.09 -0.83
CA SER A 41 -1.30 9.76 0.57
C SER A 41 -0.59 8.42 0.73
N ASP A 42 -0.98 7.41 -0.08
CA ASP A 42 -0.37 6.08 -0.10
C ASP A 42 0.97 6.08 -0.84
N ASP A 43 1.05 6.80 -1.95
CA ASP A 43 2.24 6.86 -2.80
C ASP A 43 3.34 7.73 -2.20
N PHE A 44 3.00 8.70 -1.37
CA PHE A 44 3.93 9.68 -0.81
C PHE A 44 5.15 9.06 -0.10
N PRO A 45 5.02 8.08 0.81
CA PRO A 45 6.16 7.44 1.45
C PRO A 45 7.06 6.70 0.45
N LEU A 46 6.46 6.01 -0.52
CA LEU A 46 7.18 5.25 -1.54
C LEU A 46 7.96 6.18 -2.46
N VAL A 47 7.33 7.22 -3.00
CA VAL A 47 7.94 8.20 -3.89
C VAL A 47 9.14 8.88 -3.22
N ASN A 48 8.96 9.33 -1.98
CA ASN A 48 10.03 9.99 -1.23
C ASN A 48 11.19 9.05 -0.93
N THR A 49 10.91 7.81 -0.57
CA THR A 49 11.94 6.77 -0.33
C THR A 49 12.74 6.51 -1.62
N LEU A 50 12.08 6.40 -2.76
CA LEU A 50 12.73 6.19 -4.05
C LEU A 50 13.61 7.38 -4.46
N ILE A 51 13.13 8.62 -4.29
CA ILE A 51 13.89 9.83 -4.62
C ILE A 51 15.11 9.98 -3.70
N LEU A 52 14.95 9.81 -2.38
CA LEU A 52 16.06 9.88 -1.42
C LEU A 52 17.11 8.80 -1.71
N SER A 53 16.68 7.58 -1.99
CA SER A 53 17.58 6.49 -2.40
C SER A 53 18.31 6.82 -3.71
N TRP A 54 17.62 7.39 -4.68
CA TRP A 54 18.22 7.82 -5.93
C TRP A 54 19.23 8.95 -5.72
N LEU A 55 18.90 10.00 -4.96
CA LEU A 55 19.81 11.07 -4.61
C LEU A 55 21.06 10.57 -3.88
N THR A 56 20.93 9.60 -2.99
CA THR A 56 22.04 8.97 -2.27
C THR A 56 22.99 8.25 -3.23
N ASN A 57 22.47 7.56 -4.23
CA ASN A 57 23.24 6.74 -5.16
C ASN A 57 23.57 7.43 -6.48
N PHE A 58 23.16 8.69 -6.65
CA PHE A 58 23.37 9.45 -7.88
C PHE A 58 24.86 9.67 -8.18
N SER A 59 25.26 9.41 -9.43
CA SER A 59 26.58 9.72 -9.97
C SER A 59 26.42 10.49 -11.29
N ILE A 60 27.23 11.55 -11.47
CA ILE A 60 27.17 12.41 -12.66
C ILE A 60 27.44 11.62 -13.95
N ASP A 61 28.22 10.55 -13.85
CA ASP A 61 28.59 9.69 -14.98
C ASP A 61 27.51 8.65 -15.34
N GLN A 62 26.49 8.50 -14.49
CA GLN A 62 25.37 7.60 -14.76
C GLN A 62 24.21 8.40 -15.35
N SER A 63 23.75 7.99 -16.52
CA SER A 63 22.53 8.57 -17.11
C SER A 63 21.41 8.64 -16.07
N LEU A 64 20.67 9.76 -16.04
CA LEU A 64 19.52 10.09 -15.19
C LEU A 64 18.42 8.99 -15.29
N LYS A 65 18.67 7.81 -14.75
CA LYS A 65 17.69 6.76 -14.64
C LYS A 65 17.09 6.80 -13.25
N ILE A 66 15.91 7.39 -13.14
CA ILE A 66 15.09 7.29 -11.94
C ILE A 66 14.83 5.80 -11.67
N PRO A 67 14.97 5.32 -10.42
CA PRO A 67 14.65 3.94 -10.07
C PRO A 67 13.20 3.63 -10.46
N ARG A 68 13.01 2.71 -11.39
CA ARG A 68 11.68 2.28 -11.82
C ARG A 68 11.22 1.01 -11.11
N LYS A 69 11.97 0.56 -10.10
CA LYS A 69 11.66 -0.68 -9.40
C LYS A 69 10.72 -0.39 -8.23
N ILE A 70 9.43 -0.29 -8.53
CA ILE A 70 8.34 -0.10 -7.55
C ILE A 70 8.08 -1.41 -6.80
N PHE A 71 8.18 -2.55 -7.49
CA PHE A 71 7.96 -3.87 -6.89
C PHE A 71 9.27 -4.47 -6.40
N LYS A 72 9.24 -5.16 -5.28
CA LYS A 72 10.39 -5.92 -4.74
C LYS A 72 10.90 -6.91 -5.78
N ASP A 73 10.01 -7.68 -6.37
CA ASP A 73 10.31 -8.63 -7.43
C ASP A 73 9.11 -8.87 -8.38
N ARG A 74 9.26 -9.88 -9.26
CA ARG A 74 8.18 -10.24 -10.20
C ARG A 74 6.99 -10.91 -9.51
N SER A 75 7.20 -11.54 -8.36
CA SER A 75 6.13 -12.22 -7.62
C SER A 75 5.18 -11.21 -6.99
N ASP A 76 5.68 -10.10 -6.44
CA ASP A 76 4.83 -9.01 -5.91
C ASP A 76 3.88 -8.46 -6.99
N LYS A 77 4.46 -8.19 -8.17
CA LYS A 77 3.64 -7.71 -9.30
C LYS A 77 2.61 -8.72 -9.76
N LYS A 78 2.96 -10.02 -9.73
CA LYS A 78 2.07 -11.11 -10.11
C LYS A 78 0.95 -11.27 -9.07
N PHE A 79 1.30 -11.23 -7.78
CA PHE A 79 0.36 -11.31 -6.66
C PHE A 79 -0.76 -10.27 -6.80
N GLY A 80 -0.44 -8.98 -6.86
CA GLY A 80 -1.45 -7.93 -6.96
C GLY A 80 -2.36 -8.08 -8.18
N LYS A 81 -1.80 -8.48 -9.35
CA LYS A 81 -2.61 -8.70 -10.55
C LYS A 81 -3.53 -9.93 -10.44
N GLU A 82 -3.07 -10.99 -9.80
CA GLU A 82 -3.86 -12.22 -9.62
C GLU A 82 -4.98 -11.98 -8.61
N LEU A 83 -4.68 -11.37 -7.47
CA LEU A 83 -5.68 -11.00 -6.47
C LEU A 83 -6.76 -10.10 -7.08
N PHE A 84 -6.37 -9.04 -7.78
CA PHE A 84 -7.33 -8.15 -8.46
C PHE A 84 -8.24 -8.91 -9.42
N LYS A 85 -7.66 -9.79 -10.26
CA LYS A 85 -8.45 -10.56 -11.23
C LYS A 85 -9.46 -11.49 -10.56
N ILE A 86 -9.07 -12.13 -9.46
CA ILE A 86 -9.94 -13.03 -8.71
C ILE A 86 -11.09 -12.22 -8.11
N VAL A 87 -10.77 -11.16 -7.39
CA VAL A 87 -11.76 -10.32 -6.69
C VAL A 87 -12.79 -9.71 -7.64
N VAL A 88 -12.35 -9.26 -8.84
CA VAL A 88 -13.26 -8.65 -9.83
C VAL A 88 -14.12 -9.67 -10.56
N LYS A 89 -13.60 -10.88 -10.81
CA LYS A 89 -14.34 -11.89 -11.59
C LYS A 89 -15.48 -12.53 -10.84
N GLU A 90 -15.40 -12.59 -9.51
CA GLU A 90 -16.34 -13.38 -8.74
C GLU A 90 -17.37 -12.52 -8.01
N THR A 91 -18.63 -12.89 -8.11
CA THR A 91 -19.73 -12.04 -7.71
C THR A 91 -20.52 -12.56 -6.49
N ASP A 92 -20.63 -13.87 -6.24
CA ASP A 92 -21.64 -14.35 -5.30
C ASP A 92 -21.17 -15.24 -4.13
N GLU A 93 -20.08 -16.00 -4.25
CA GLU A 93 -19.68 -16.94 -3.19
C GLU A 93 -19.15 -16.24 -1.93
N THR A 94 -18.32 -15.22 -2.11
CA THR A 94 -17.76 -14.47 -0.97
C THR A 94 -18.82 -13.67 -0.23
N GLY A 95 -19.84 -13.19 -0.94
CA GLY A 95 -20.99 -12.54 -0.31
C GLY A 95 -21.73 -13.48 0.63
N LYS A 96 -21.91 -14.75 0.25
CA LYS A 96 -22.50 -15.78 1.11
C LYS A 96 -21.64 -16.06 2.33
N ILE A 97 -20.33 -16.24 2.15
CA ILE A 97 -19.41 -16.45 3.28
C ILE A 97 -19.48 -15.28 4.25
N ILE A 98 -19.43 -14.04 3.77
CA ILE A 98 -19.53 -12.87 4.65
C ILE A 98 -20.86 -12.90 5.43
N ASN A 99 -21.97 -13.20 4.76
CA ASN A 99 -23.29 -13.27 5.38
C ASN A 99 -23.39 -14.36 6.45
N ASP A 100 -22.81 -15.52 6.20
CA ASP A 100 -22.81 -16.64 7.14
C ASP A 100 -22.06 -16.28 8.46
N TYR A 101 -21.04 -15.41 8.36
CA TYR A 101 -20.28 -14.94 9.52
C TYR A 101 -20.73 -13.60 10.09
N THR A 102 -21.73 -12.96 9.47
CA THR A 102 -22.34 -11.71 9.93
C THR A 102 -23.86 -11.78 10.01
N PRO A 103 -24.45 -12.83 10.62
CA PRO A 103 -25.90 -13.05 10.58
C PRO A 103 -26.71 -11.97 11.31
N GLU A 104 -26.08 -11.26 12.24
CA GLU A 104 -26.72 -10.16 12.99
C GLU A 104 -26.63 -8.81 12.27
N TRP A 105 -25.90 -8.76 11.15
CA TRP A 105 -25.72 -7.55 10.38
C TRP A 105 -26.54 -7.63 9.09
N ASP A 106 -27.42 -6.67 8.93
CA ASP A 106 -28.09 -6.46 7.66
C ASP A 106 -27.03 -6.11 6.60
N ASN A 107 -26.98 -6.93 5.54
CA ASN A 107 -26.02 -6.75 4.45
C ASN A 107 -26.03 -5.34 3.85
N ASP A 108 -27.19 -4.70 3.83
CA ASP A 108 -27.34 -3.35 3.29
C ASP A 108 -26.70 -2.29 4.18
N ARG A 109 -26.37 -2.64 5.42
CA ARG A 109 -25.71 -1.74 6.38
C ARG A 109 -24.19 -1.87 6.40
N ILE A 110 -23.63 -2.94 5.84
CA ILE A 110 -22.17 -3.08 5.75
C ILE A 110 -21.67 -2.14 4.64
N ALA A 111 -20.73 -1.27 4.99
CA ALA A 111 -20.12 -0.36 4.02
C ALA A 111 -19.54 -1.11 2.82
N ILE A 112 -19.69 -0.57 1.63
CA ILE A 112 -19.19 -1.20 0.39
C ILE A 112 -17.69 -1.47 0.48
N ILE A 113 -16.94 -0.53 1.06
CA ILE A 113 -15.49 -0.68 1.22
C ILE A 113 -15.15 -1.83 2.15
N ASP A 114 -15.89 -2.04 3.25
CA ASP A 114 -15.69 -3.14 4.17
C ASP A 114 -15.95 -4.50 3.48
N LYS A 115 -16.99 -4.58 2.64
CA LYS A 115 -17.26 -5.77 1.82
C LYS A 115 -16.13 -6.08 0.86
N ILE A 116 -15.54 -5.05 0.23
CA ILE A 116 -14.41 -5.21 -0.69
C ILE A 116 -13.19 -5.72 0.09
N ILE A 117 -12.87 -5.12 1.24
CA ILE A 117 -11.74 -5.51 2.08
C ILE A 117 -11.89 -6.96 2.56
N LEU A 118 -13.08 -7.33 3.06
CA LEU A 118 -13.37 -8.71 3.47
C LEU A 118 -13.23 -9.70 2.29
N LYS A 119 -13.76 -9.33 1.13
CA LYS A 119 -13.66 -10.12 -0.09
C LYS A 119 -12.21 -10.36 -0.49
N MET A 120 -11.40 -9.31 -0.52
CA MET A 120 -9.97 -9.41 -0.83
C MET A 120 -9.25 -10.34 0.16
N CYS A 121 -9.51 -10.18 1.45
CA CYS A 121 -8.90 -10.99 2.50
C CYS A 121 -9.25 -12.49 2.35
N ILE A 122 -10.52 -12.82 2.10
CA ILE A 122 -10.96 -14.20 1.90
C ILE A 122 -10.26 -14.82 0.69
N TYR A 123 -10.15 -14.10 -0.42
CA TYR A 123 -9.46 -14.61 -1.60
C TYR A 123 -7.96 -14.75 -1.39
N GLU A 124 -7.35 -13.89 -0.61
CA GLU A 124 -5.94 -14.04 -0.26
C GLU A 124 -5.71 -15.33 0.55
N PHE A 125 -6.55 -15.61 1.55
CA PHE A 125 -6.47 -16.87 2.31
C PHE A 125 -6.59 -18.11 1.44
N THR A 126 -7.53 -18.11 0.50
CA THR A 126 -7.86 -19.29 -0.30
C THR A 126 -6.91 -19.48 -1.49
N SER A 127 -6.41 -18.39 -2.08
CA SER A 127 -5.64 -18.45 -3.32
C SER A 127 -4.13 -18.31 -3.13
N PHE A 128 -3.66 -17.82 -1.97
CA PHE A 128 -2.25 -17.58 -1.70
C PHE A 128 -1.76 -18.23 -0.40
N PRO A 129 -1.76 -19.57 -0.30
CA PRO A 129 -1.45 -20.29 0.93
C PRO A 129 0.01 -20.10 1.41
N SER A 130 0.87 -19.52 0.59
CA SER A 130 2.24 -19.15 0.97
C SER A 130 2.33 -17.93 1.87
N ILE A 131 1.24 -17.12 1.95
CA ILE A 131 1.17 -15.96 2.82
C ILE A 131 0.61 -16.40 4.17
N PRO A 132 1.31 -16.14 5.30
CA PRO A 132 0.81 -16.49 6.60
C PRO A 132 -0.49 -15.74 6.93
N VAL A 133 -1.52 -16.47 7.34
CA VAL A 133 -2.86 -15.90 7.62
C VAL A 133 -2.84 -14.71 8.57
N LYS A 134 -1.98 -14.75 9.61
CA LYS A 134 -1.84 -13.61 10.54
C LYS A 134 -1.32 -12.34 9.86
N VAL A 135 -0.47 -12.49 8.85
CA VAL A 135 0.02 -11.35 8.07
C VAL A 135 -1.14 -10.77 7.28
N THR A 136 -1.87 -11.59 6.53
CA THR A 136 -3.04 -11.18 5.79
C THR A 136 -4.05 -10.45 6.69
N ILE A 137 -4.41 -11.01 7.84
CA ILE A 137 -5.34 -10.35 8.77
C ILE A 137 -4.85 -8.97 9.17
N ASN A 138 -3.58 -8.85 9.58
CA ASN A 138 -3.04 -7.57 10.02
C ASN A 138 -3.05 -6.52 8.90
N GLU A 139 -2.64 -6.90 7.69
CA GLU A 139 -2.62 -5.97 6.54
C GLU A 139 -4.03 -5.45 6.21
N TYR A 140 -5.05 -6.32 6.15
CA TYR A 140 -6.41 -5.88 5.86
C TYR A 140 -7.06 -5.08 7.00
N VAL A 141 -6.66 -5.31 8.25
CA VAL A 141 -7.05 -4.45 9.37
C VAL A 141 -6.42 -3.06 9.25
N GLU A 142 -5.14 -2.95 8.87
CA GLU A 142 -4.49 -1.65 8.63
C GLU A 142 -5.13 -0.93 7.42
N ILE A 143 -5.34 -1.62 6.30
CA ILE A 143 -6.05 -1.06 5.14
C ILE A 143 -7.44 -0.52 5.55
N SER A 144 -8.16 -1.23 6.41
CA SER A 144 -9.47 -0.77 6.85
C SER A 144 -9.46 0.51 7.69
N LYS A 145 -8.37 0.76 8.42
CA LYS A 145 -8.20 2.01 9.19
C LYS A 145 -8.02 3.23 8.28
N GLU A 146 -7.37 3.02 7.13
CA GLU A 146 -7.08 4.08 6.17
C GLU A 146 -8.26 4.36 5.23
N TYR A 147 -8.93 3.30 4.75
CA TYR A 147 -9.92 3.40 3.69
C TYR A 147 -11.38 3.32 4.14
N SER A 148 -11.64 3.03 5.42
CA SER A 148 -13.01 2.86 5.91
C SER A 148 -13.30 3.67 7.17
N SER A 149 -14.45 3.38 7.81
CA SER A 149 -14.86 4.10 9.01
C SER A 149 -13.99 3.73 10.23
N PRO A 150 -13.92 4.59 11.26
CA PRO A 150 -13.12 4.31 12.46
C PRO A 150 -13.44 2.99 13.17
N ASN A 151 -14.68 2.49 13.02
CA ASN A 151 -15.12 1.23 13.63
C ASN A 151 -14.89 0.00 12.71
N SER A 152 -14.61 0.21 11.43
CA SER A 152 -14.48 -0.85 10.44
C SER A 152 -13.34 -1.81 10.76
N SER A 153 -12.23 -1.32 11.30
CA SER A 153 -11.09 -2.17 11.67
C SER A 153 -11.45 -3.23 12.73
N THR A 154 -12.25 -2.87 13.72
CA THR A 154 -12.74 -3.81 14.74
C THR A 154 -13.73 -4.81 14.15
N PHE A 155 -14.65 -4.35 13.32
CA PHE A 155 -15.62 -5.19 12.61
C PHE A 155 -14.91 -6.21 11.70
N ILE A 156 -14.05 -5.73 10.82
CA ILE A 156 -13.29 -6.56 9.86
C ILE A 156 -12.43 -7.59 10.60
N ASN A 157 -11.69 -7.17 11.64
CA ASN A 157 -10.90 -8.07 12.46
C ASN A 157 -11.75 -9.20 13.08
N GLY A 158 -12.93 -8.87 13.60
CA GLY A 158 -13.87 -9.83 14.17
C GLY A 158 -14.35 -10.86 13.14
N VAL A 159 -14.81 -10.38 11.99
CA VAL A 159 -15.32 -11.24 10.91
C VAL A 159 -14.22 -12.16 10.36
N ILE A 160 -13.05 -11.63 10.02
CA ILE A 160 -11.96 -12.41 9.45
C ILE A 160 -11.46 -13.47 10.43
N ASN A 161 -11.31 -13.14 11.72
CA ASN A 161 -10.91 -14.13 12.72
C ASN A 161 -11.95 -15.24 12.91
N ASN A 162 -13.24 -14.94 12.76
CA ASN A 162 -14.28 -15.95 12.80
C ASN A 162 -14.25 -16.88 11.58
N ILE A 163 -14.03 -16.31 10.38
CA ILE A 163 -13.86 -17.08 9.14
C ILE A 163 -12.64 -18.00 9.24
N TYR A 164 -11.54 -17.53 9.81
CA TYR A 164 -10.31 -18.30 9.91
C TYR A 164 -10.37 -19.46 10.92
N LYS A 165 -11.17 -19.34 11.97
CA LYS A 165 -11.26 -20.33 13.05
C LYS A 165 -12.17 -21.51 12.73
N ASN A 166 -13.03 -21.37 11.74
CA ASN A 166 -13.99 -22.39 11.28
C ASN A 166 -13.57 -22.98 9.94
#